data_9d6f2ff6ef457d506aaabf0499e5af27
#
_entry.id   9d6f2ff6ef457d506aaabf0499e5af27
#
_cell.length_a   1.000
_cell.length_b   1.000
_cell.length_c   1.000
_cell.angle_alpha   90.00
_cell.angle_beta   90.00
_cell.angle_gamma   90.00
#
_symmetry.space_group_name_H-M   'P 1'
#
loop_
_entity.id
_entity.type
_entity.pdbx_description
1 polymer ?
#
loop_
_entity_poly.entity_id
_entity_poly.type
_entity_poly.pdbx_seq_one_letter_code
_entity_poly.pdbx_strand_id
1 'polypeptide(L)'
;VDQLLPMIDQAEENVSEEIDQCSADAGYSSGENLKALEKRKIDAYIPDREYQAQQRGKPVNDFHKDSFVYDEKLDSYICIEGQRLSFSHLQQRKGKAPLRIYRGGNCHACRFFGICTKSKTGRSISRHPYEKELRQMRQKLDSESGKAIYGKRKYTVEPPFGHIKTIMGFTNFLLRGKQKVRGEFKLVTIAHNLRKIWLYLKTSNKCLTGMCPAPAN
;
A
#
# COMPACT_ATOMS: atom_id res chain seq x y z
N VAL A 1 3.79 -1.94 8.74
CA VAL A 1 4.22 -0.58 8.39
C VAL A 1 5.72 -0.47 8.55
N ASP A 2 6.27 -0.82 9.71
CA ASP A 2 7.66 -0.58 10.10
C ASP A 2 8.69 -1.51 9.40
N GLN A 3 8.24 -2.47 8.61
CA GLN A 3 9.11 -3.44 7.93
C GLN A 3 9.49 -3.01 6.50
N LEU A 4 8.90 -1.94 5.95
CA LEU A 4 9.12 -1.57 4.56
C LEU A 4 10.58 -1.16 4.30
N LEU A 5 11.09 -0.22 5.08
CA LEU A 5 12.46 0.27 4.92
C LEU A 5 13.51 -0.82 5.18
N PRO A 6 13.43 -1.62 6.27
CA PRO A 6 14.33 -2.75 6.45
C PRO A 6 14.28 -3.79 5.32
N MET A 7 13.12 -3.98 4.68
CA MET A 7 13.02 -4.89 3.53
C MET A 7 13.68 -4.32 2.27
N ILE A 8 13.61 -3.01 2.07
CA ILE A 8 14.32 -2.33 0.98
C ILE A 8 15.82 -2.41 1.21
N ASP A 9 16.30 -2.07 2.42
CA ASP A 9 17.71 -2.17 2.78
C ASP A 9 18.25 -3.58 2.53
N GLN A 10 17.51 -4.62 2.93
CA GLN A 10 17.88 -6.01 2.69
C GLN A 10 17.85 -6.39 1.20
N ALA A 11 16.95 -5.82 0.41
CA ALA A 11 16.88 -6.09 -1.02
C ALA A 11 18.08 -5.45 -1.74
N GLU A 12 18.43 -4.20 -1.40
CA GLU A 12 19.62 -3.50 -1.91
C GLU A 12 20.90 -4.26 -1.59
N GLU A 13 21.02 -4.74 -0.35
CA GLU A 13 22.14 -5.59 0.06
C GLU A 13 22.25 -6.89 -0.75
N ASN A 14 21.11 -7.55 -1.01
CA ASN A 14 21.07 -8.82 -1.73
C ASN A 14 21.41 -8.68 -3.22
N VAL A 15 21.04 -7.58 -3.86
CA VAL A 15 21.31 -7.35 -5.30
C VAL A 15 22.56 -6.51 -5.53
N SER A 16 23.12 -5.89 -4.47
CA SER A 16 24.25 -4.95 -4.51
C SER A 16 24.00 -3.75 -5.44
N GLU A 17 22.75 -3.33 -5.55
CA GLU A 17 22.30 -2.19 -6.36
C GLU A 17 21.26 -1.37 -5.57
N GLU A 18 21.22 -0.06 -5.81
CA GLU A 18 20.19 0.81 -5.25
C GLU A 18 18.83 0.54 -5.92
N ILE A 19 17.76 0.64 -5.15
CA ILE A 19 16.39 0.45 -5.64
C ILE A 19 15.80 1.79 -6.09
N ASP A 20 15.56 1.95 -7.37
CA ASP A 20 14.94 3.14 -7.95
C ASP A 20 13.41 3.16 -7.79
N GLN A 21 12.77 1.99 -7.80
CA GLN A 21 11.31 1.88 -7.80
C GLN A 21 10.80 0.81 -6.84
N CYS A 22 9.73 1.13 -6.11
CA CYS A 22 9.11 0.23 -5.13
C CYS A 22 7.59 0.18 -5.27
N SER A 23 7.03 -1.02 -5.29
CA SER A 23 5.58 -1.22 -5.18
C SER A 23 5.27 -2.08 -3.95
N ALA A 24 4.37 -1.59 -3.09
CA ALA A 24 4.00 -2.31 -1.88
C ALA A 24 2.49 -2.30 -1.62
N ASP A 25 2.04 -3.12 -0.67
CA ASP A 25 0.64 -3.22 -0.25
C ASP A 25 0.18 -2.01 0.57
N ALA A 26 -1.14 -1.81 0.63
CA ALA A 26 -1.76 -0.80 1.51
C ALA A 26 -1.40 -0.98 3.00
N GLY A 27 -0.95 -2.16 3.41
CA GLY A 27 -0.42 -2.40 4.75
C GLY A 27 0.84 -1.61 5.08
N TYR A 28 1.58 -1.20 4.06
CA TYR A 28 2.79 -0.38 4.17
C TYR A 28 2.54 1.11 3.96
N SER A 29 1.31 1.51 3.62
CA SER A 29 0.95 2.90 3.43
C SER A 29 0.95 3.64 4.76
N SER A 30 1.97 4.44 4.98
CA SER A 30 2.05 5.42 6.05
C SER A 30 2.77 6.66 5.54
N GLY A 31 2.43 7.81 6.11
CA GLY A 31 3.08 9.05 5.72
C GLY A 31 4.58 9.05 6.01
N GLU A 32 4.98 8.39 7.10
CA GLU A 32 6.37 8.21 7.48
C GLU A 32 7.14 7.43 6.41
N ASN A 33 6.56 6.30 5.95
CA ASN A 33 7.17 5.50 4.88
C ASN A 33 7.26 6.29 3.57
N LEU A 34 6.17 6.98 3.16
CA LEU A 34 6.16 7.76 1.92
C LEU A 34 7.23 8.86 1.95
N LYS A 35 7.34 9.59 3.06
CA LYS A 35 8.36 10.62 3.22
C LYS A 35 9.78 10.07 3.25
N ALA A 36 9.99 8.90 3.86
CA ALA A 36 11.30 8.24 3.88
C ALA A 36 11.72 7.76 2.47
N LEU A 37 10.78 7.24 1.69
CA LEU A 37 11.01 6.83 0.30
C LEU A 37 11.31 8.03 -0.60
N GLU A 38 10.57 9.13 -0.44
CA GLU A 38 10.83 10.40 -1.14
C GLU A 38 12.24 10.93 -0.84
N LYS A 39 12.65 10.90 0.44
CA LYS A 39 14.00 11.30 0.85
C LYS A 39 15.10 10.43 0.23
N ARG A 40 14.82 9.14 0.03
CA ARG A 40 15.73 8.20 -0.66
C ARG A 40 15.64 8.30 -2.18
N LYS A 41 14.76 9.14 -2.73
CA LYS A 41 14.45 9.27 -4.17
C LYS A 41 13.93 7.98 -4.81
N ILE A 42 13.32 7.11 -4.02
CA ILE A 42 12.70 5.87 -4.50
C ILE A 42 11.31 6.18 -5.05
N ASP A 43 11.08 5.81 -6.30
CA ASP A 43 9.81 5.99 -7.00
C ASP A 43 8.77 4.98 -6.48
N ALA A 44 8.02 5.36 -5.44
CA ALA A 44 7.10 4.47 -4.73
C ALA A 44 5.69 4.45 -5.32
N TYR A 45 5.02 3.27 -5.23
CA TYR A 45 3.63 3.02 -5.61
C TYR A 45 2.94 2.21 -4.51
N ILE A 46 2.37 2.89 -3.53
CA ILE A 46 1.79 2.28 -2.32
C ILE A 46 0.38 2.83 -2.11
N PRO A 47 -0.69 2.08 -2.45
CA PRO A 47 -2.05 2.54 -2.23
C PRO A 47 -2.35 2.62 -0.73
N ASP A 48 -3.24 3.50 -0.35
CA ASP A 48 -3.85 3.43 0.97
C ASP A 48 -5.15 2.58 0.94
N ARG A 49 -5.71 2.34 2.12
CA ARG A 49 -6.92 1.53 2.26
C ARG A 49 -8.13 2.16 1.58
N GLU A 50 -8.18 3.47 1.54
CA GLU A 50 -9.27 4.22 0.94
C GLU A 50 -9.23 4.11 -0.58
N TYR A 51 -8.04 4.30 -1.19
CA TYR A 51 -7.81 4.04 -2.60
C TYR A 51 -8.23 2.62 -3.00
N GLN A 52 -7.82 1.61 -2.23
CA GLN A 52 -8.22 0.23 -2.51
C GLN A 52 -9.73 0.01 -2.40
N ALA A 53 -10.40 0.66 -1.46
CA ALA A 53 -11.85 0.57 -1.32
C ALA A 53 -12.58 1.18 -2.52
N GLN A 54 -12.11 2.31 -3.03
CA GLN A 54 -12.62 2.95 -4.24
C GLN A 54 -12.43 2.07 -5.48
N GLN A 55 -11.25 1.47 -5.65
CA GLN A 55 -10.96 0.55 -6.75
C GLN A 55 -11.84 -0.72 -6.73
N ARG A 56 -12.36 -1.11 -5.57
CA ARG A 56 -13.32 -2.22 -5.41
C ARG A 56 -14.78 -1.80 -5.64
N GLY A 57 -15.01 -0.58 -6.17
CA GLY A 57 -16.35 -0.08 -6.47
C GLY A 57 -17.12 0.40 -5.24
N LYS A 58 -16.45 0.68 -4.12
CA LYS A 58 -17.13 1.29 -2.98
C LYS A 58 -17.56 2.72 -3.35
N PRO A 59 -18.87 3.03 -3.30
CA PRO A 59 -19.33 4.35 -3.69
C PRO A 59 -18.71 5.44 -2.82
N VAL A 60 -18.18 6.46 -3.47
CA VAL A 60 -17.73 7.66 -2.78
C VAL A 60 -18.96 8.47 -2.42
N ASN A 61 -19.15 8.75 -1.13
CA ASN A 61 -20.22 9.63 -0.68
C ASN A 61 -19.90 11.08 -1.10
N ASP A 62 -20.86 11.82 -1.60
CA ASP A 62 -20.73 13.23 -2.00
C ASP A 62 -20.16 14.11 -0.88
N PHE A 63 -20.38 13.70 0.37
CA PHE A 63 -19.84 14.34 1.58
C PHE A 63 -18.55 13.68 2.08
N HIS A 64 -17.82 13.01 1.19
CA HIS A 64 -16.52 12.48 1.52
C HIS A 64 -15.52 13.61 1.86
N LYS A 65 -14.49 13.30 2.62
CA LYS A 65 -13.46 14.27 3.03
C LYS A 65 -12.86 15.05 1.85
N ASP A 66 -12.69 14.38 0.70
CA ASP A 66 -12.07 14.98 -0.49
C ASP A 66 -12.96 16.03 -1.17
N SER A 67 -14.28 16.06 -0.86
CA SER A 67 -15.21 17.12 -1.29
C SER A 67 -15.06 18.41 -0.47
N PHE A 68 -14.20 18.43 0.54
CA PHE A 68 -13.90 19.60 1.35
C PHE A 68 -12.56 20.20 0.95
N VAL A 69 -12.55 21.48 0.62
CA VAL A 69 -11.34 22.19 0.20
C VAL A 69 -10.57 22.65 1.43
N TYR A 70 -9.30 22.30 1.50
CA TYR A 70 -8.42 22.78 2.57
C TYR A 70 -7.80 24.12 2.19
N ASP A 71 -7.98 25.12 3.04
CA ASP A 71 -7.36 26.41 2.95
C ASP A 71 -6.10 26.45 3.85
N GLU A 72 -4.93 26.44 3.22
CA GLU A 72 -3.64 26.42 3.93
C GLU A 72 -3.39 27.73 4.69
N LYS A 73 -3.88 28.89 4.18
CA LYS A 73 -3.64 30.20 4.80
C LYS A 73 -4.40 30.35 6.10
N LEU A 74 -5.61 29.82 6.15
CA LEU A 74 -6.50 29.93 7.30
C LEU A 74 -6.57 28.66 8.14
N ASP A 75 -5.76 27.63 7.80
CA ASP A 75 -5.74 26.33 8.45
C ASP A 75 -7.16 25.82 8.74
N SER A 76 -7.98 25.74 7.68
CA SER A 76 -9.40 25.42 7.78
C SER A 76 -9.88 24.63 6.57
N TYR A 77 -10.99 23.91 6.70
CA TYR A 77 -11.68 23.30 5.56
C TYR A 77 -12.93 24.12 5.19
N ILE A 78 -13.20 24.16 3.91
CA ILE A 78 -14.45 24.74 3.36
C ILE A 78 -15.30 23.58 2.86
N CYS A 79 -16.54 23.47 3.36
CA CYS A 79 -17.46 22.42 2.90
C CYS A 79 -18.14 22.82 1.59
N ILE A 80 -18.89 21.89 0.98
CA ILE A 80 -19.62 22.09 -0.28
C ILE A 80 -20.65 23.24 -0.22
N GLU A 81 -21.12 23.60 0.98
CA GLU A 81 -22.02 24.74 1.23
C GLU A 81 -21.25 26.04 1.57
N GLY A 82 -19.95 26.07 1.37
CA GLY A 82 -19.13 27.23 1.68
C GLY A 82 -18.90 27.49 3.17
N GLN A 83 -19.39 26.61 4.05
CA GLN A 83 -19.20 26.76 5.49
C GLN A 83 -17.78 26.34 5.89
N ARG A 84 -17.18 27.12 6.81
CA ARG A 84 -15.82 26.86 7.31
C ARG A 84 -15.84 25.86 8.46
N LEU A 85 -14.92 24.89 8.41
CA LEU A 85 -14.58 24.00 9.50
C LEU A 85 -13.22 24.47 10.04
N SER A 86 -13.21 25.01 11.24
CA SER A 86 -12.00 25.51 11.89
C SER A 86 -11.31 24.41 12.67
N PHE A 87 -9.99 24.59 12.90
CA PHE A 87 -9.24 23.69 13.77
C PHE A 87 -9.88 23.64 15.16
N SER A 88 -10.09 22.45 15.68
CA SER A 88 -10.69 22.20 16.98
C SER A 88 -9.66 21.71 18.00
N HIS A 89 -9.00 20.61 17.72
CA HIS A 89 -8.02 20.00 18.62
C HIS A 89 -7.13 18.98 17.92
N LEU A 90 -6.08 18.55 18.61
CA LEU A 90 -5.26 17.42 18.23
C LEU A 90 -5.81 16.14 18.87
N GLN A 91 -6.14 15.16 18.05
CA GLN A 91 -6.51 13.84 18.52
C GLN A 91 -5.26 12.96 18.61
N GLN A 92 -4.86 12.66 19.83
CA GLN A 92 -3.73 11.76 20.09
C GLN A 92 -4.11 10.31 19.76
N ARG A 93 -3.15 9.55 19.22
CA ARG A 93 -3.31 8.13 18.87
C ARG A 93 -2.10 7.34 19.35
N LYS A 94 -2.33 6.24 20.07
CA LYS A 94 -1.24 5.41 20.57
C LYS A 94 -0.37 4.87 19.43
N GLY A 95 0.93 5.17 19.47
CA GLY A 95 1.91 4.71 18.46
C GLY A 95 1.71 5.23 17.04
N LYS A 96 0.96 6.34 16.85
CA LYS A 96 0.74 6.98 15.54
C LYS A 96 0.79 8.49 15.66
N ALA A 97 1.11 9.17 14.56
CA ALA A 97 1.07 10.62 14.52
C ALA A 97 -0.32 11.16 14.87
N PRO A 98 -0.42 12.27 15.62
CA PRO A 98 -1.70 12.87 16.02
C PRO A 98 -2.46 13.38 14.78
N LEU A 99 -3.78 13.36 14.85
CA LEU A 99 -4.64 13.94 13.82
C LEU A 99 -5.07 15.34 14.22
N ARG A 100 -5.07 16.27 13.27
CA ARG A 100 -5.71 17.57 13.41
C ARG A 100 -7.19 17.42 13.12
N ILE A 101 -8.04 17.79 14.07
CA ILE A 101 -9.50 17.71 13.92
C ILE A 101 -10.07 19.10 13.64
N TYR A 102 -10.86 19.21 12.58
CA TYR A 102 -11.56 20.42 12.15
C TYR A 102 -13.05 20.20 12.31
N ARG A 103 -13.78 21.20 12.81
CA ARG A 103 -15.23 21.14 13.04
C ARG A 103 -15.94 22.31 12.42
N GLY A 104 -17.12 22.03 11.86
CA GLY A 104 -18.03 23.06 11.37
C GLY A 104 -18.86 23.66 12.49
N GLY A 105 -18.85 25.00 12.59
CA GLY A 105 -19.57 25.71 13.64
C GLY A 105 -21.09 25.79 13.42
N ASN A 106 -21.54 25.85 12.17
CA ASN A 106 -22.95 26.13 11.84
C ASN A 106 -23.66 25.00 11.09
N CYS A 107 -23.24 23.76 11.34
CA CYS A 107 -23.81 22.59 10.65
C CYS A 107 -25.31 22.37 10.93
N HIS A 108 -25.80 22.76 12.11
CA HIS A 108 -27.20 22.58 12.50
C HIS A 108 -28.19 23.37 11.63
N ALA A 109 -27.78 24.52 11.11
CA ALA A 109 -28.58 25.34 10.21
C ALA A 109 -28.40 24.95 8.72
N CYS A 110 -27.60 23.93 8.42
CA CYS A 110 -27.29 23.50 7.06
C CYS A 110 -28.38 22.57 6.51
N ARG A 111 -28.80 22.77 5.27
CA ARG A 111 -29.80 21.90 4.58
C ARG A 111 -29.36 20.42 4.47
N PHE A 112 -28.07 20.15 4.56
CA PHE A 112 -27.52 18.79 4.53
C PHE A 112 -27.25 18.22 5.92
N PHE A 113 -27.73 18.89 6.99
CA PHE A 113 -27.61 18.31 8.33
C PHE A 113 -28.40 16.99 8.43
N GLY A 114 -27.79 15.95 8.99
CA GLY A 114 -28.37 14.60 8.99
C GLY A 114 -27.99 13.74 7.76
N ILE A 115 -27.69 14.36 6.61
CA ILE A 115 -27.22 13.68 5.38
C ILE A 115 -25.69 13.70 5.35
N CYS A 116 -25.08 14.87 5.44
CA CYS A 116 -23.62 15.06 5.45
C CYS A 116 -22.96 14.44 6.70
N THR A 117 -23.63 14.55 7.83
CA THR A 117 -23.17 13.98 9.10
C THR A 117 -24.31 13.56 9.98
N LYS A 118 -24.16 12.41 10.65
CA LYS A 118 -25.11 11.94 11.68
C LYS A 118 -24.72 12.40 13.09
N SER A 119 -23.60 13.12 13.20
CA SER A 119 -23.13 13.63 14.50
C SER A 119 -23.97 14.81 14.96
N LYS A 120 -24.44 14.76 16.21
CA LYS A 120 -25.17 15.86 16.86
C LYS A 120 -24.33 17.14 16.99
N THR A 121 -23.00 17.02 16.96
CA THR A 121 -22.05 18.16 17.08
C THR A 121 -21.61 18.73 15.74
N GLY A 122 -22.26 18.31 14.63
CA GLY A 122 -21.90 18.74 13.28
C GLY A 122 -20.76 17.92 12.64
N ARG A 123 -20.38 18.34 11.44
CA ARG A 123 -19.33 17.67 10.64
C ARG A 123 -17.95 17.90 11.23
N SER A 124 -17.19 16.82 11.36
CA SER A 124 -15.77 16.89 11.68
C SER A 124 -14.94 16.23 10.58
N ILE A 125 -13.76 16.78 10.31
CA ILE A 125 -12.76 16.24 9.39
C ILE A 125 -11.47 16.03 10.15
N SER A 126 -10.86 14.87 9.98
CA SER A 126 -9.54 14.56 10.50
C SER A 126 -8.49 14.74 9.40
N ARG A 127 -7.44 15.52 9.68
CA ARG A 127 -6.30 15.73 8.79
C ARG A 127 -5.08 15.01 9.34
N HIS A 128 -4.47 14.18 8.51
CA HIS A 128 -3.21 13.51 8.83
C HIS A 128 -2.04 14.49 8.62
N PRO A 129 -0.95 14.45 9.42
CA PRO A 129 0.24 15.28 9.19
C PRO A 129 0.81 15.11 7.77
N TYR A 130 0.71 13.92 7.23
CA TYR A 130 1.20 13.54 5.89
C TYR A 130 0.06 13.47 4.86
N GLU A 131 -0.96 14.31 4.98
CA GLU A 131 -2.10 14.31 4.08
C GLU A 131 -1.71 14.65 2.63
N LYS A 132 -0.71 15.53 2.47
CA LYS A 132 -0.20 15.94 1.18
C LYS A 132 0.45 14.75 0.45
N GLU A 133 1.33 14.03 1.12
CA GLU A 133 2.04 12.86 0.59
C GLU A 133 1.06 11.74 0.22
N LEU A 134 0.07 11.47 1.08
CA LEU A 134 -0.97 10.48 0.80
C LEU A 134 -1.81 10.86 -0.42
N ARG A 135 -2.19 12.13 -0.56
CA ARG A 135 -2.96 12.62 -1.71
C ARG A 135 -2.15 12.56 -3.00
N GLN A 136 -0.91 12.96 -2.98
CA GLN A 136 0.02 12.86 -4.12
C GLN A 136 0.19 11.39 -4.56
N MET A 137 0.32 10.46 -3.61
CA MET A 137 0.41 9.03 -3.91
C MET A 137 -0.87 8.51 -4.59
N ARG A 138 -2.06 8.90 -4.13
CA ARG A 138 -3.32 8.53 -4.79
C ARG A 138 -3.38 9.06 -6.23
N GLN A 139 -3.07 10.34 -6.44
CA GLN A 139 -3.03 10.94 -7.77
C GLN A 139 -2.04 10.23 -8.70
N LYS A 140 -0.86 9.88 -8.18
CA LYS A 140 0.15 9.12 -8.91
C LYS A 140 -0.38 7.74 -9.32
N LEU A 141 -1.04 7.02 -8.41
CA LEU A 141 -1.63 5.72 -8.67
C LEU A 141 -2.82 5.78 -9.65
N ASP A 142 -3.53 6.90 -9.73
CA ASP A 142 -4.64 7.11 -10.67
C ASP A 142 -4.18 7.44 -12.08
N SER A 143 -2.93 7.88 -12.26
CA SER A 143 -2.35 8.10 -13.58
C SER A 143 -2.25 6.79 -14.38
N GLU A 144 -2.26 6.86 -15.71
CA GLU A 144 -2.12 5.68 -16.57
C GLU A 144 -0.79 4.94 -16.30
N SER A 145 0.31 5.69 -16.16
CA SER A 145 1.61 5.12 -15.82
C SER A 145 1.60 4.47 -14.44
N GLY A 146 0.99 5.11 -13.44
CA GLY A 146 0.87 4.58 -12.09
C GLY A 146 0.06 3.28 -12.04
N LYS A 147 -1.07 3.23 -12.74
CA LYS A 147 -1.89 2.01 -12.87
C LYS A 147 -1.11 0.88 -13.55
N ALA A 148 -0.37 1.19 -14.63
CA ALA A 148 0.43 0.21 -15.33
C ALA A 148 1.56 -0.36 -14.45
N ILE A 149 2.28 0.51 -13.73
CA ILE A 149 3.38 0.10 -12.86
C ILE A 149 2.85 -0.71 -11.66
N TYR A 150 1.84 -0.19 -10.97
CA TYR A 150 1.27 -0.89 -9.82
C TYR A 150 0.60 -2.21 -10.22
N GLY A 151 0.00 -2.26 -11.42
CA GLY A 151 -0.63 -3.47 -11.98
C GLY A 151 0.36 -4.61 -12.21
N LYS A 152 1.65 -4.33 -12.47
CA LYS A 152 2.69 -5.36 -12.62
C LYS A 152 2.82 -6.29 -11.41
N ARG A 153 2.42 -5.84 -10.21
CA ARG A 153 2.41 -6.68 -9.00
C ARG A 153 1.63 -7.98 -9.16
N LYS A 154 0.51 -7.95 -9.90
CA LYS A 154 -0.32 -9.13 -10.16
C LYS A 154 0.45 -10.23 -10.89
N TYR A 155 1.46 -9.84 -11.66
CA TYR A 155 2.25 -10.77 -12.47
C TYR A 155 3.61 -11.12 -11.86
N THR A 156 4.12 -10.27 -10.95
CA THR A 156 5.45 -10.46 -10.36
C THR A 156 5.40 -11.04 -8.95
N VAL A 157 4.52 -10.56 -8.09
CA VAL A 157 4.51 -10.90 -6.67
C VAL A 157 3.47 -12.00 -6.35
N GLU A 158 2.27 -11.90 -6.91
CA GLU A 158 1.18 -12.83 -6.58
C GLU A 158 1.40 -14.27 -7.11
N PRO A 159 1.89 -14.50 -8.35
CA PRO A 159 2.05 -15.85 -8.89
C PRO A 159 3.00 -16.74 -8.09
N PRO A 160 4.17 -16.30 -7.59
CA PRO A 160 5.01 -17.14 -6.74
C PRO A 160 4.29 -17.66 -5.50
N PHE A 161 3.53 -16.82 -4.82
CA PHE A 161 2.76 -17.23 -3.63
C PHE A 161 1.60 -18.19 -4.01
N GLY A 162 0.92 -17.92 -5.12
CA GLY A 162 -0.09 -18.81 -5.67
C GLY A 162 0.51 -20.19 -5.97
N HIS A 163 1.62 -20.23 -6.68
CA HIS A 163 2.33 -21.48 -7.00
C HIS A 163 2.76 -22.26 -5.75
N ILE A 164 3.37 -21.58 -4.76
CA ILE A 164 3.79 -22.19 -3.49
C ILE A 164 2.59 -22.80 -2.77
N LYS A 165 1.46 -22.11 -2.71
CA LYS A 165 0.26 -22.59 -2.01
C LYS A 165 -0.47 -23.70 -2.77
N THR A 166 -0.71 -23.51 -4.07
CA THR A 166 -1.59 -24.41 -4.85
C THR A 166 -0.85 -25.57 -5.48
N ILE A 167 0.34 -25.34 -6.05
CA ILE A 167 1.09 -26.35 -6.78
C ILE A 167 2.06 -27.12 -5.85
N MET A 168 2.75 -26.41 -4.94
CA MET A 168 3.64 -27.05 -3.99
C MET A 168 2.93 -27.53 -2.72
N GLY A 169 1.65 -27.18 -2.54
CA GLY A 169 0.85 -27.61 -1.39
C GLY A 169 1.25 -26.99 -0.06
N PHE A 170 2.10 -25.96 -0.06
CA PHE A 170 2.58 -25.32 1.16
C PHE A 170 1.56 -24.29 1.64
N THR A 171 0.57 -24.73 2.39
CA THR A 171 -0.53 -23.88 2.88
C THR A 171 -0.30 -23.34 4.29
N ASN A 172 0.48 -24.05 5.12
CA ASN A 172 0.71 -23.73 6.53
C ASN A 172 2.17 -23.98 6.91
N PHE A 173 2.67 -23.21 7.89
CA PHE A 173 3.95 -23.48 8.51
C PHE A 173 3.83 -24.64 9.49
N LEU A 174 4.77 -25.57 9.43
CA LEU A 174 4.87 -26.71 10.35
C LEU A 174 5.61 -26.36 11.62
N LEU A 175 6.56 -25.41 11.52
CA LEU A 175 7.40 -24.97 12.63
C LEU A 175 6.79 -23.76 13.34
N ARG A 176 7.15 -23.56 14.61
CA ARG A 176 6.75 -22.42 15.43
C ARG A 176 7.92 -21.56 15.83
N GLY A 177 7.68 -20.26 15.96
CA GLY A 177 8.69 -19.27 16.30
C GLY A 177 9.35 -18.63 15.07
N LYS A 178 9.60 -17.33 15.16
CA LYS A 178 10.03 -16.49 14.01
C LYS A 178 11.24 -17.04 13.25
N GLN A 179 12.27 -17.54 13.95
CA GLN A 179 13.48 -18.05 13.31
C GLN A 179 13.22 -19.34 12.53
N LYS A 180 12.51 -20.30 13.14
CA LYS A 180 12.19 -21.59 12.52
C LYS A 180 11.27 -21.42 11.31
N VAL A 181 10.19 -20.62 11.42
CA VAL A 181 9.29 -20.27 10.33
C VAL A 181 10.04 -19.56 9.18
N ARG A 182 10.97 -18.69 9.50
CA ARG A 182 11.83 -18.04 8.49
C ARG A 182 12.73 -19.02 7.77
N GLY A 183 13.28 -19.99 8.47
CA GLY A 183 14.07 -21.08 7.87
C GLY A 183 13.24 -21.95 6.95
N GLU A 184 12.07 -22.40 7.42
CA GLU A 184 11.12 -23.18 6.66
C GLU A 184 10.69 -22.46 5.38
N PHE A 185 10.35 -21.18 5.45
CA PHE A 185 9.96 -20.39 4.27
C PHE A 185 11.12 -20.23 3.27
N LYS A 186 12.35 -20.05 3.76
CA LYS A 186 13.54 -20.01 2.89
C LYS A 186 13.71 -21.30 2.09
N LEU A 187 13.53 -22.47 2.71
CA LEU A 187 13.62 -23.76 2.01
C LEU A 187 12.53 -23.88 0.92
N VAL A 188 11.31 -23.49 1.22
CA VAL A 188 10.20 -23.46 0.26
C VAL A 188 10.49 -22.53 -0.92
N THR A 189 11.02 -21.35 -0.67
CA THR A 189 11.39 -20.40 -1.73
C THR A 189 12.56 -20.89 -2.58
N ILE A 190 13.54 -21.56 -1.98
CA ILE A 190 14.64 -22.23 -2.72
C ILE A 190 14.08 -23.30 -3.64
N ALA A 191 13.22 -24.19 -3.14
CA ALA A 191 12.59 -25.24 -3.95
C ALA A 191 11.77 -24.65 -5.11
N HIS A 192 11.00 -23.57 -4.85
CA HIS A 192 10.28 -22.85 -5.89
C HIS A 192 11.21 -22.29 -6.98
N ASN A 193 12.30 -21.66 -6.60
CA ASN A 193 13.27 -21.05 -7.53
C ASN A 193 14.01 -22.13 -8.34
N LEU A 194 14.46 -23.20 -7.70
CA LEU A 194 15.10 -24.33 -8.41
C LEU A 194 14.15 -24.93 -9.46
N ARG A 195 12.88 -25.12 -9.12
CA ARG A 195 11.89 -25.58 -10.08
C ARG A 195 11.73 -24.64 -11.27
N LYS A 196 11.71 -23.29 -11.04
CA LYS A 196 11.64 -22.31 -12.13
C LYS A 196 12.86 -22.38 -13.03
N ILE A 197 14.05 -22.49 -12.45
CA ILE A 197 15.31 -22.60 -13.21
C ILE A 197 15.27 -23.90 -14.06
N TRP A 198 14.89 -25.01 -13.47
CA TRP A 198 14.78 -26.30 -14.18
C TRP A 198 13.80 -26.23 -15.36
N LEU A 199 12.61 -25.66 -15.15
CA LEU A 199 11.62 -25.49 -16.22
C LEU A 199 12.15 -24.58 -17.34
N TYR A 200 12.81 -23.49 -16.99
CA TYR A 200 13.42 -22.58 -17.97
C TYR A 200 14.47 -23.29 -18.81
N LEU A 201 15.36 -24.06 -18.19
CA LEU A 201 16.41 -24.82 -18.88
C LEU A 201 15.79 -25.88 -19.79
N LYS A 202 14.74 -26.59 -19.33
CA LYS A 202 14.03 -27.58 -20.12
C LYS A 202 13.36 -26.98 -21.36
N THR A 203 12.69 -25.84 -21.21
CA THR A 203 11.99 -25.17 -22.35
C THR A 203 12.93 -24.47 -23.30
N SER A 204 14.10 -24.05 -22.85
CA SER A 204 15.10 -23.34 -23.67
C SER A 204 16.05 -24.27 -24.43
N ASN A 205 15.83 -25.61 -24.40
CA ASN A 205 16.74 -26.65 -24.92
C ASN A 205 18.20 -26.50 -24.43
N LYS A 206 18.41 -25.73 -23.37
CA LYS A 206 19.73 -25.59 -22.74
C LYS A 206 19.94 -26.73 -21.76
N CYS A 207 20.38 -27.85 -22.30
CA CYS A 207 20.79 -28.98 -21.47
C CYS A 207 22.04 -28.57 -20.67
N LEU A 208 21.95 -28.64 -19.34
CA LEU A 208 23.16 -28.66 -18.52
C LEU A 208 23.90 -29.94 -18.88
N THR A 209 25.10 -29.81 -19.43
CA THR A 209 25.96 -30.91 -19.89
C THR A 209 25.93 -32.06 -18.90
N GLY A 210 25.43 -33.20 -19.34
CA GLY A 210 25.49 -34.49 -18.64
C GLY A 210 24.29 -34.90 -17.77
N MET A 211 23.26 -34.09 -17.60
CA MET A 211 22.10 -34.41 -16.75
C MET A 211 20.74 -34.44 -17.49
N CYS A 212 20.71 -34.49 -18.81
CA CYS A 212 19.46 -34.67 -19.53
C CYS A 212 19.07 -36.15 -19.55
N PRO A 213 17.86 -36.52 -19.10
CA PRO A 213 17.33 -37.83 -19.42
C PRO A 213 17.17 -37.91 -20.95
N ALA A 214 17.56 -39.05 -21.55
CA ALA A 214 17.37 -39.29 -22.97
C ALA A 214 15.88 -39.11 -23.34
N PRO A 215 15.56 -38.61 -24.54
CA PRO A 215 14.17 -38.57 -24.99
C PRO A 215 13.61 -39.96 -24.98
N ALA A 216 12.46 -40.16 -24.32
CA ALA A 216 11.70 -41.39 -24.40
C ALA A 216 11.23 -41.54 -25.86
N ASN A 217 11.64 -42.64 -26.51
CA ASN A 217 11.15 -43.07 -27.82
C ASN A 217 9.67 -43.36 -27.75
#